data_55024799b6c147a38f6a5f76a1e4775d
#
_entry.id   55024799b6c147a38f6a5f76a1e4775d
#
_cell.length_a   1.000
_cell.length_b   1.000
_cell.length_c   1.000
_cell.angle_alpha   90.00
_cell.angle_beta   90.00
_cell.angle_gamma   90.00
#
_symmetry.space_group_name_H-M   'P 1'
#
loop_
_entity.id
_entity.type
_entity.pdbx_description
1 polymer ?
#
loop_
_entity_poly.entity_id
_entity_poly.type
_entity_poly.pdbx_seq_one_letter_code
_entity_poly.pdbx_strand_id
1 'polypeptide(L)'
;SVVGSSLYAGGMIDMGSGHLHPLNLAIGEGLAAQSLGVRLFEGSAVTRIDYGSEVRVHTASGEVRAKTLVLACNAYMNDLNPELGGKILPAGSYVIATEQLGESAARQLIPQNMALCDQRVTVDYFRLSADNRLLFGGACHYSGRDPADIAAYMRPKMLKVFPHLADVKIDYQWGGMIGMGANRLPQIGRLKDHA
;
A
#
# COMPACT_ATOMS: atom_id res chain seq x y z
N SER A 1 -1.75 -20.87 -19.70
CA SER A 1 -2.26 -19.59 -19.19
C SER A 1 -1.67 -19.35 -17.81
N VAL A 2 -1.35 -18.11 -17.47
CA VAL A 2 -0.85 -17.71 -16.12
C VAL A 2 -1.98 -17.20 -15.23
N VAL A 3 -3.17 -17.01 -15.81
CA VAL A 3 -4.38 -16.55 -15.10
C VAL A 3 -5.61 -17.27 -15.64
N GLY A 4 -6.50 -17.70 -14.75
CA GLY A 4 -7.76 -18.38 -15.04
C GLY A 4 -8.88 -17.38 -15.39
N SER A 5 -8.62 -16.48 -16.32
CA SER A 5 -9.57 -15.47 -16.78
C SER A 5 -9.51 -15.31 -18.29
N SER A 6 -10.67 -15.16 -18.91
CA SER A 6 -10.78 -14.86 -20.34
C SER A 6 -10.69 -13.37 -20.67
N LEU A 7 -10.57 -12.52 -19.65
CA LEU A 7 -10.52 -11.07 -19.82
C LEU A 7 -9.24 -10.60 -20.51
N TYR A 8 -8.13 -11.33 -20.31
CA TYR A 8 -6.81 -10.95 -20.79
C TYR A 8 -6.41 -11.76 -22.03
N ALA A 9 -6.11 -11.07 -23.12
CA ALA A 9 -5.66 -11.69 -24.38
C ALA A 9 -4.18 -12.07 -24.36
N GLY A 10 -3.37 -11.47 -23.49
CA GLY A 10 -1.93 -11.72 -23.36
C GLY A 10 -1.32 -10.88 -22.26
N GLY A 11 -0.03 -11.04 -22.05
CA GLY A 11 0.72 -10.30 -21.02
C GLY A 11 2.22 -10.47 -21.17
N MET A 12 2.96 -9.77 -20.32
CA MET A 12 4.40 -9.88 -20.16
C MET A 12 4.72 -10.47 -18.79
N ILE A 13 5.70 -11.34 -18.74
CA ILE A 13 6.19 -11.91 -17.48
C ILE A 13 7.58 -11.34 -17.20
N ASP A 14 7.77 -10.76 -16.03
CA ASP A 14 9.07 -10.39 -15.50
C ASP A 14 9.54 -11.47 -14.50
N MET A 15 10.50 -12.28 -14.92
CA MET A 15 11.06 -13.34 -14.09
C MET A 15 12.09 -12.83 -13.06
N GLY A 16 12.50 -11.57 -13.13
CA GLY A 16 13.37 -10.91 -12.16
C GLY A 16 12.62 -10.33 -10.97
N SER A 17 11.29 -10.25 -11.06
CA SER A 17 10.42 -9.73 -10.02
C SER A 17 9.79 -10.84 -9.18
N GLY A 18 9.19 -10.45 -8.04
CA GLY A 18 8.50 -11.36 -7.15
C GLY A 18 7.47 -10.64 -6.31
N HIS A 19 6.78 -11.40 -5.47
CA HIS A 19 5.87 -10.82 -4.48
C HIS A 19 6.11 -11.44 -3.10
N LEU A 20 5.76 -10.69 -2.08
CA LEU A 20 5.96 -11.04 -0.69
C LEU A 20 4.76 -10.59 0.15
N HIS A 21 4.77 -10.95 1.42
CA HIS A 21 3.77 -10.46 2.37
C HIS A 21 4.25 -9.11 2.95
N PRO A 22 3.67 -7.96 2.55
CA PRO A 22 4.22 -6.65 2.88
C PRO A 22 4.21 -6.35 4.38
N LEU A 23 3.18 -6.81 5.11
CA LEU A 23 3.13 -6.63 6.57
C LEU A 23 4.23 -7.43 7.28
N ASN A 24 4.49 -8.67 6.85
CA ASN A 24 5.57 -9.46 7.44
C ASN A 24 6.95 -8.86 7.15
N LEU A 25 7.13 -8.26 5.97
CA LEU A 25 8.35 -7.51 5.67
C LEU A 25 8.51 -6.32 6.62
N ALA A 26 7.50 -5.49 6.75
CA ALA A 26 7.54 -4.31 7.63
C ALA A 26 7.80 -4.68 9.10
N ILE A 27 7.15 -5.75 9.60
CA ILE A 27 7.41 -6.27 10.95
C ILE A 27 8.85 -6.75 11.08
N GLY A 28 9.35 -7.51 10.10
CA GLY A 28 10.73 -8.02 10.09
C GLY A 28 11.77 -6.91 10.09
N GLU A 29 11.57 -5.88 9.27
CA GLU A 29 12.44 -4.70 9.22
C GLU A 29 12.40 -3.92 10.54
N GLY A 30 11.22 -3.75 11.14
CA GLY A 30 11.05 -3.11 12.44
C GLY A 30 11.82 -3.85 13.55
N LEU A 31 11.67 -5.18 13.62
CA LEU A 31 12.40 -6.02 14.59
C LEU A 31 13.92 -5.95 14.36
N ALA A 32 14.36 -5.98 13.11
CA ALA A 32 15.77 -5.84 12.77
C ALA A 32 16.32 -4.46 13.19
N ALA A 33 15.58 -3.38 12.95
CA ALA A 33 15.95 -2.05 13.38
C ALA A 33 16.08 -1.97 14.92
N GLN A 34 15.12 -2.53 15.65
CA GLN A 34 15.18 -2.59 17.12
C GLN A 34 16.40 -3.37 17.62
N SER A 35 16.76 -4.48 16.97
CA SER A 35 17.95 -5.26 17.34
C SER A 35 19.26 -4.49 17.16
N LEU A 36 19.26 -3.47 16.29
CA LEU A 36 20.37 -2.55 16.06
C LEU A 36 20.30 -1.29 16.96
N GLY A 37 19.41 -1.26 17.95
CA GLY A 37 19.27 -0.17 18.91
C GLY A 37 18.38 0.99 18.46
N VAL A 38 17.65 0.87 17.35
CA VAL A 38 16.67 1.88 16.95
C VAL A 38 15.47 1.83 17.90
N ARG A 39 15.04 3.00 18.37
CA ARG A 39 13.83 3.13 19.19
C ARG A 39 12.64 3.41 18.29
N LEU A 40 11.65 2.55 18.33
CA LEU A 40 10.38 2.70 17.62
C LEU A 40 9.31 3.17 18.61
N PHE A 41 8.54 4.18 18.21
CA PHE A 41 7.47 4.77 19.02
C PHE A 41 6.16 4.68 18.22
N GLU A 42 5.41 3.61 18.45
CA GLU A 42 4.07 3.46 17.90
C GLU A 42 3.06 4.34 18.64
N GLY A 43 1.92 4.64 18.01
CA GLY A 43 0.88 5.48 18.60
C GLY A 43 1.32 6.91 18.91
N SER A 44 2.46 7.35 18.35
CA SER A 44 3.11 8.63 18.65
C SER A 44 3.03 9.58 17.45
N ALA A 45 1.81 9.95 17.05
CA ALA A 45 1.60 10.86 15.94
C ALA A 45 2.33 12.20 16.18
N VAL A 46 3.10 12.63 15.17
CA VAL A 46 3.79 13.92 15.19
C VAL A 46 2.74 15.02 14.99
N THR A 47 2.73 16.00 15.89
CA THR A 47 1.80 17.13 15.86
C THR A 47 2.43 18.41 15.34
N ARG A 48 3.74 18.57 15.49
CA ARG A 48 4.49 19.74 15.05
C ARG A 48 5.97 19.41 14.90
N ILE A 49 6.63 20.14 14.01
CA ILE A 49 8.08 20.09 13.82
C ILE A 49 8.61 21.51 13.91
N ASP A 50 9.57 21.75 14.82
CA ASP A 50 10.33 22.98 14.86
C ASP A 50 11.68 22.74 14.19
N TYR A 51 11.89 23.44 13.08
CA TYR A 51 13.12 23.36 12.30
C TYR A 51 14.18 24.35 12.86
N GLY A 52 15.45 24.05 12.67
CA GLY A 52 16.55 24.87 13.13
C GLY A 52 17.86 24.08 13.16
N SER A 53 18.87 24.59 13.85
CA SER A 53 20.15 23.90 14.06
C SER A 53 20.00 22.58 14.81
N GLU A 54 18.96 22.44 15.61
CA GLU A 54 18.48 21.22 16.22
C GLU A 54 16.99 21.10 15.90
N VAL A 55 16.60 20.02 15.26
CA VAL A 55 15.18 19.77 14.94
C VAL A 55 14.47 19.21 16.17
N ARG A 56 13.28 19.71 16.45
CA ARG A 56 12.39 19.21 17.50
C ARG A 56 11.11 18.67 16.91
N VAL A 57 10.84 17.42 17.20
CA VAL A 57 9.64 16.72 16.76
C VAL A 57 8.73 16.51 17.95
N HIS A 58 7.53 17.08 17.89
CA HIS A 58 6.56 17.05 18.99
C HIS A 58 5.48 16.02 18.74
N THR A 59 5.11 15.34 19.79
CA THR A 59 3.94 14.45 19.88
C THR A 59 3.05 14.89 21.03
N ALA A 60 1.88 14.26 21.18
CA ALA A 60 1.00 14.53 22.33
C ALA A 60 1.66 14.19 23.69
N SER A 61 2.65 13.27 23.71
CA SER A 61 3.24 12.71 24.93
C SER A 61 4.68 13.15 25.20
N GLY A 62 5.29 13.90 24.28
CA GLY A 62 6.68 14.33 24.44
C GLY A 62 7.32 14.88 23.19
N GLU A 63 8.63 15.13 23.25
CA GLU A 63 9.41 15.62 22.11
C GLU A 63 10.66 14.77 21.87
N VAL A 64 11.10 14.75 20.63
CA VAL A 64 12.41 14.20 20.22
C VAL A 64 13.24 15.33 19.64
N ARG A 65 14.50 15.41 20.05
CA ARG A 65 15.50 16.33 19.50
C ARG A 65 16.50 15.57 18.66
N ALA A 66 16.78 16.08 17.48
CA ALA A 66 17.67 15.42 16.54
C ALA A 66 18.46 16.43 15.70
N LYS A 67 19.65 16.03 15.28
CA LYS A 67 20.46 16.80 14.32
C LYS A 67 19.92 16.67 12.90
N THR A 68 19.28 15.55 12.60
CA THR A 68 18.77 15.24 11.27
C THR A 68 17.38 14.63 11.41
N LEU A 69 16.45 15.06 10.57
CA LEU A 69 15.10 14.53 10.45
C LEU A 69 14.89 13.97 9.05
N VAL A 70 14.35 12.76 8.96
CA VAL A 70 13.88 12.16 7.71
C VAL A 70 12.37 12.15 7.71
N LEU A 71 11.75 12.81 6.74
CA LEU A 71 10.32 12.80 6.52
C LEU A 71 9.97 11.67 5.54
N ALA A 72 9.45 10.57 6.05
CA ALA A 72 9.07 9.39 5.26
C ALA A 72 7.57 9.07 5.43
N CYS A 73 6.73 10.10 5.42
CA CYS A 73 5.32 10.02 5.82
C CYS A 73 4.38 9.62 4.67
N ASN A 74 4.91 9.34 3.46
CA ASN A 74 4.09 9.01 2.28
C ASN A 74 2.96 10.05 2.07
N ALA A 75 1.72 9.60 1.95
CA ALA A 75 0.54 10.45 1.80
C ALA A 75 0.05 11.12 3.10
N TYR A 76 0.66 10.78 4.24
CA TYR A 76 0.19 11.19 5.58
C TYR A 76 1.01 12.34 6.19
N MET A 77 1.65 13.15 5.33
CA MET A 77 2.42 14.31 5.76
C MET A 77 1.54 15.38 6.45
N ASN A 78 0.29 15.51 5.99
CA ASN A 78 -0.62 16.59 6.43
C ASN A 78 0.07 17.97 6.40
N ASP A 79 -0.17 18.80 7.41
CA ASP A 79 0.38 20.15 7.54
C ASP A 79 1.75 20.20 8.24
N LEU A 80 2.41 19.05 8.46
CA LEU A 80 3.70 18.98 9.16
C LEU A 80 4.82 19.72 8.43
N ASN A 81 4.74 19.80 7.11
CA ASN A 81 5.67 20.56 6.30
C ASN A 81 4.95 21.24 5.12
N PRO A 82 4.76 22.57 5.17
CA PRO A 82 4.06 23.33 4.13
C PRO A 82 4.75 23.29 2.76
N GLU A 83 6.08 23.15 2.71
CA GLU A 83 6.82 23.06 1.44
C GLU A 83 6.47 21.78 0.67
N LEU A 84 6.24 20.69 1.37
CA LEU A 84 5.82 19.39 0.79
C LEU A 84 4.30 19.28 0.66
N GLY A 85 3.56 20.06 1.43
CA GLY A 85 2.11 20.15 1.32
C GLY A 85 1.69 20.54 -0.08
N GLY A 86 0.72 19.83 -0.66
CA GLY A 86 0.26 20.06 -2.03
C GLY A 86 1.16 19.51 -3.15
N LYS A 87 2.36 19.02 -2.85
CA LYS A 87 3.22 18.32 -3.83
C LYS A 87 2.95 16.83 -3.93
N ILE A 88 2.25 16.28 -2.96
CA ILE A 88 1.87 14.88 -2.87
C ILE A 88 0.36 14.77 -2.86
N LEU A 89 -0.18 14.11 -3.88
CA LEU A 89 -1.61 13.83 -3.98
C LEU A 89 -1.90 12.51 -3.25
N PRO A 90 -2.73 12.51 -2.19
CA PRO A 90 -3.19 11.26 -1.57
C PRO A 90 -4.20 10.57 -2.49
N ALA A 91 -3.91 9.34 -2.85
CA ALA A 91 -4.77 8.52 -3.68
C ALA A 91 -5.14 7.24 -2.91
N GLY A 92 -6.41 7.03 -2.63
CA GLY A 92 -6.91 5.84 -1.96
C GLY A 92 -6.79 4.61 -2.85
N SER A 93 -6.19 3.54 -2.34
CA SER A 93 -6.15 2.23 -2.98
C SER A 93 -6.68 1.18 -2.02
N TYR A 94 -7.39 0.18 -2.55
CA TYR A 94 -8.17 -0.74 -1.74
C TYR A 94 -7.89 -2.17 -2.14
N VAL A 95 -7.94 -3.06 -1.15
CA VAL A 95 -7.74 -4.50 -1.33
C VAL A 95 -8.84 -5.26 -0.60
N ILE A 96 -9.31 -6.32 -1.23
CA ILE A 96 -10.17 -7.33 -0.62
C ILE A 96 -9.48 -8.67 -0.63
N ALA A 97 -9.73 -9.49 0.39
CA ALA A 97 -9.31 -10.87 0.45
C ALA A 97 -10.52 -11.78 0.55
N THR A 98 -10.59 -12.77 -0.30
CA THR A 98 -11.64 -13.79 -0.25
C THR A 98 -11.48 -14.68 0.98
N GLU A 99 -12.49 -15.48 1.30
CA GLU A 99 -12.30 -16.68 2.09
C GLU A 99 -11.23 -17.59 1.49
N GLN A 100 -10.75 -18.57 2.24
CA GLN A 100 -9.81 -19.57 1.74
C GLN A 100 -10.49 -20.42 0.65
N LEU A 101 -9.92 -20.38 -0.56
CA LEU A 101 -10.49 -21.06 -1.72
C LEU A 101 -10.11 -22.55 -1.81
N GLY A 102 -9.13 -22.96 -1.03
CA GLY A 102 -8.48 -24.25 -1.19
C GLY A 102 -7.49 -24.27 -2.37
N GLU A 103 -6.54 -25.20 -2.32
CA GLU A 103 -5.40 -25.24 -3.26
C GLU A 103 -5.86 -25.43 -4.72
N SER A 104 -6.83 -26.30 -4.95
CA SER A 104 -7.31 -26.59 -6.32
C SER A 104 -7.95 -25.36 -6.97
N ALA A 105 -8.86 -24.66 -6.27
CA ALA A 105 -9.50 -23.47 -6.79
C ALA A 105 -8.51 -22.31 -6.96
N ALA A 106 -7.61 -22.13 -5.99
CA ALA A 106 -6.57 -21.11 -6.07
C ALA A 106 -5.65 -21.33 -7.30
N ARG A 107 -5.24 -22.56 -7.58
CA ARG A 107 -4.44 -22.90 -8.77
C ARG A 107 -5.21 -22.72 -10.08
N GLN A 108 -6.52 -22.85 -10.08
CA GLN A 108 -7.33 -22.53 -11.26
C GLN A 108 -7.32 -21.02 -11.55
N LEU A 109 -7.26 -20.18 -10.51
CA LEU A 109 -7.19 -18.72 -10.69
C LEU A 109 -5.79 -18.27 -11.15
N ILE A 110 -4.74 -18.72 -10.47
CA ILE A 110 -3.36 -18.31 -10.74
C ILE A 110 -2.44 -19.55 -10.64
N PRO A 111 -2.32 -20.32 -11.73
CA PRO A 111 -1.62 -21.61 -11.74
C PRO A 111 -0.19 -21.58 -11.25
N GLN A 112 0.54 -20.51 -11.52
CA GLN A 112 1.94 -20.35 -11.18
C GLN A 112 2.17 -19.47 -9.93
N ASN A 113 1.11 -19.16 -9.18
CA ASN A 113 1.18 -18.29 -8.01
C ASN A 113 1.93 -16.97 -8.27
N MET A 114 1.69 -16.36 -9.42
CA MET A 114 2.27 -15.07 -9.78
C MET A 114 1.47 -13.91 -9.18
N ALA A 115 2.10 -12.76 -8.98
CA ALA A 115 1.40 -11.51 -8.81
C ALA A 115 1.12 -10.91 -10.20
N LEU A 116 -0.09 -10.48 -10.42
CA LEU A 116 -0.54 -9.92 -11.69
C LEU A 116 -1.04 -8.49 -11.49
N CYS A 117 -0.81 -7.65 -12.50
CA CYS A 117 -1.42 -6.34 -12.59
C CYS A 117 -1.82 -6.07 -14.05
N ASP A 118 -2.89 -5.33 -14.25
CA ASP A 118 -3.33 -4.94 -15.59
C ASP A 118 -2.84 -3.53 -15.97
N GLN A 119 -3.14 -3.11 -17.21
CA GLN A 119 -2.71 -1.82 -17.76
C GLN A 119 -3.78 -0.74 -17.66
N ARG A 120 -4.83 -0.91 -16.87
CA ARG A 120 -5.85 0.11 -16.71
C ARG A 120 -5.27 1.34 -15.99
N VAL A 121 -5.89 2.49 -16.20
CA VAL A 121 -5.46 3.75 -15.55
C VAL A 121 -5.50 3.61 -14.02
N THR A 122 -6.51 2.93 -13.51
CA THR A 122 -6.58 2.49 -12.13
C THR A 122 -6.32 1.00 -12.10
N VAL A 123 -5.06 0.65 -12.06
CA VAL A 123 -4.56 -0.73 -12.14
C VAL A 123 -5.33 -1.66 -11.22
N ASP A 124 -5.90 -2.74 -11.79
CA ASP A 124 -6.34 -3.87 -10.98
C ASP A 124 -5.13 -4.81 -10.79
N TYR A 125 -4.85 -5.21 -9.56
CA TYR A 125 -3.75 -6.11 -9.23
C TYR A 125 -4.23 -7.21 -8.30
N PHE A 126 -3.71 -8.41 -8.49
CA PHE A 126 -4.15 -9.55 -7.71
C PHE A 126 -3.09 -10.64 -7.62
N ARG A 127 -3.17 -11.39 -6.55
CA ARG A 127 -2.33 -12.55 -6.26
C ARG A 127 -2.98 -13.47 -5.25
N LEU A 128 -2.41 -14.63 -5.04
CA LEU A 128 -2.80 -15.50 -3.93
C LEU A 128 -2.01 -15.15 -2.65
N SER A 129 -2.65 -15.35 -1.50
CA SER A 129 -1.97 -15.43 -0.21
C SER A 129 -1.43 -16.82 0.04
N ALA A 130 -0.58 -16.98 1.07
CA ALA A 130 -0.02 -18.27 1.43
C ALA A 130 -1.08 -19.30 1.85
N ASP A 131 -2.24 -18.85 2.33
CA ASP A 131 -3.39 -19.66 2.74
C ASP A 131 -4.47 -19.76 1.64
N ASN A 132 -4.10 -19.53 0.37
CA ASN A 132 -4.95 -19.70 -0.81
C ASN A 132 -6.18 -18.78 -0.86
N ARG A 133 -6.08 -17.56 -0.38
CA ARG A 133 -7.07 -16.50 -0.62
C ARG A 133 -6.70 -15.73 -1.88
N LEU A 134 -7.69 -15.30 -2.65
CA LEU A 134 -7.44 -14.28 -3.67
C LEU A 134 -7.39 -12.91 -2.99
N LEU A 135 -6.23 -12.26 -3.05
CA LEU A 135 -6.06 -10.85 -2.75
C LEU A 135 -6.30 -10.06 -4.02
N PHE A 136 -7.32 -9.22 -4.06
CA PHE A 136 -7.66 -8.40 -5.21
C PHE A 136 -7.64 -6.93 -4.83
N GLY A 137 -6.74 -6.18 -5.42
CA GLY A 137 -6.54 -4.76 -5.18
C GLY A 137 -6.72 -3.93 -6.44
N GLY A 138 -6.83 -2.64 -6.26
CA GLY A 138 -7.00 -1.69 -7.33
C GLY A 138 -7.78 -0.47 -6.91
N ALA A 139 -8.39 0.15 -7.89
CA ALA A 139 -9.11 1.39 -7.77
C ALA A 139 -8.21 2.57 -7.32
N CYS A 140 -8.68 3.75 -7.60
CA CYS A 140 -8.03 4.97 -7.15
C CYS A 140 -9.13 5.96 -6.79
N HIS A 141 -9.07 6.48 -5.57
CA HIS A 141 -10.03 7.44 -5.09
C HIS A 141 -9.30 8.70 -4.61
N TYR A 142 -9.59 9.83 -5.24
CA TYR A 142 -8.85 11.09 -5.01
C TYR A 142 -9.55 12.05 -4.06
N SER A 143 -10.64 11.65 -3.42
CA SER A 143 -11.37 12.53 -2.49
C SER A 143 -10.75 12.63 -1.11
N GLY A 144 -9.72 11.83 -0.81
CA GLY A 144 -9.16 11.70 0.55
C GLY A 144 -10.08 10.98 1.53
N ARG A 145 -11.16 10.35 1.05
CA ARG A 145 -12.13 9.60 1.87
C ARG A 145 -12.20 8.17 1.38
N ASP A 146 -12.27 7.22 2.29
CA ASP A 146 -12.49 5.82 1.96
C ASP A 146 -13.95 5.55 1.60
N PRO A 147 -14.22 4.56 0.72
CA PRO A 147 -15.57 4.03 0.54
C PRO A 147 -16.15 3.53 1.87
N ALA A 148 -17.43 3.72 2.07
CA ALA A 148 -18.12 3.23 3.27
C ALA A 148 -18.06 1.69 3.40
N ASP A 149 -18.04 0.99 2.26
CA ASP A 149 -17.86 -0.45 2.16
C ASP A 149 -16.88 -0.74 1.01
N ILE A 150 -15.66 -1.10 1.39
CA ILE A 150 -14.59 -1.42 0.44
C ILE A 150 -14.91 -2.72 -0.32
N ALA A 151 -15.51 -3.71 0.34
CA ALA A 151 -15.87 -4.96 -0.34
C ALA A 151 -16.93 -4.72 -1.40
N ALA A 152 -17.97 -3.96 -1.11
CA ALA A 152 -18.99 -3.60 -2.09
C ALA A 152 -18.40 -2.79 -3.26
N TYR A 153 -17.41 -1.94 -3.00
CA TYR A 153 -16.73 -1.15 -4.02
C TYR A 153 -15.80 -1.97 -4.93
N MET A 154 -15.08 -2.95 -4.36
CA MET A 154 -14.06 -3.74 -5.07
C MET A 154 -14.61 -5.00 -5.71
N ARG A 155 -15.64 -5.65 -5.13
CA ARG A 155 -16.21 -6.91 -5.61
C ARG A 155 -16.61 -6.88 -7.08
N PRO A 156 -17.30 -5.84 -7.62
CA PRO A 156 -17.63 -5.78 -9.04
C PRO A 156 -16.41 -5.78 -9.97
N LYS A 157 -15.28 -5.24 -9.51
CA LYS A 157 -14.01 -5.25 -10.26
C LYS A 157 -13.41 -6.66 -10.28
N MET A 158 -13.35 -7.31 -9.14
CA MET A 158 -12.91 -8.71 -9.02
C MET A 158 -13.75 -9.64 -9.92
N LEU A 159 -15.08 -9.47 -9.92
CA LEU A 159 -15.98 -10.32 -10.72
C LEU A 159 -15.88 -10.08 -12.24
N LYS A 160 -15.36 -8.94 -12.69
CA LYS A 160 -15.00 -8.75 -14.09
C LYS A 160 -13.85 -9.66 -14.53
N VAL A 161 -12.91 -9.88 -13.63
CA VAL A 161 -11.74 -10.74 -13.87
C VAL A 161 -12.10 -12.22 -13.63
N PHE A 162 -12.80 -12.50 -12.54
CA PHE A 162 -13.16 -13.84 -12.07
C PHE A 162 -14.67 -13.95 -11.80
N PRO A 163 -15.51 -14.05 -12.84
CA PRO A 163 -16.99 -14.08 -12.70
C PRO A 163 -17.50 -15.24 -11.84
N HIS A 164 -16.77 -16.36 -11.84
CA HIS A 164 -17.14 -17.57 -11.10
C HIS A 164 -16.95 -17.45 -9.57
N LEU A 165 -16.41 -16.34 -9.08
CA LEU A 165 -16.29 -16.06 -7.65
C LEU A 165 -17.48 -15.25 -7.09
N ALA A 166 -18.62 -15.26 -7.78
CA ALA A 166 -19.80 -14.48 -7.39
C ALA A 166 -20.31 -14.80 -5.97
N ASP A 167 -20.24 -16.06 -5.57
CA ASP A 167 -20.73 -16.55 -4.29
C ASP A 167 -19.65 -16.63 -3.19
N VAL A 168 -18.38 -16.32 -3.55
CA VAL A 168 -17.26 -16.36 -2.61
C VAL A 168 -17.37 -15.23 -1.60
N LYS A 169 -17.15 -15.52 -0.33
CA LYS A 169 -17.15 -14.53 0.76
C LYS A 169 -15.89 -13.68 0.73
N ILE A 170 -16.02 -12.42 1.14
CA ILE A 170 -14.90 -11.54 1.41
C ILE A 170 -14.67 -11.51 2.91
N ASP A 171 -13.57 -12.09 3.36
CA ASP A 171 -13.25 -12.16 4.80
C ASP A 171 -12.54 -10.89 5.28
N TYR A 172 -11.74 -10.27 4.42
CA TYR A 172 -10.98 -9.07 4.80
C TYR A 172 -11.09 -7.99 3.72
N GLN A 173 -11.11 -6.75 4.18
CA GLN A 173 -11.08 -5.57 3.33
C GLN A 173 -10.27 -4.47 4.02
N TRP A 174 -9.44 -3.77 3.27
CA TRP A 174 -8.67 -2.64 3.80
C TRP A 174 -8.30 -1.66 2.69
N GLY A 175 -7.89 -0.49 3.08
CA GLY A 175 -7.41 0.54 2.19
C GLY A 175 -6.29 1.35 2.81
N GLY A 176 -5.67 2.17 2.00
CA GLY A 176 -4.66 3.13 2.42
C GLY A 176 -4.40 4.16 1.34
N MET A 177 -3.80 5.28 1.75
CA MET A 177 -3.44 6.33 0.83
C MET A 177 -2.04 6.12 0.26
N ILE A 178 -1.93 6.24 -1.04
CA ILE A 178 -0.66 6.26 -1.77
C ILE A 178 -0.29 7.73 -2.00
N GLY A 179 0.93 8.12 -1.66
CA GLY A 179 1.46 9.44 -1.96
C GLY A 179 1.91 9.54 -3.40
N MET A 180 1.13 10.18 -4.25
CA MET A 180 1.48 10.39 -5.65
C MET A 180 2.14 11.74 -5.83
N GLY A 181 3.45 11.76 -6.13
CA GLY A 181 4.14 12.98 -6.55
C GLY A 181 3.62 13.50 -7.89
N ALA A 182 3.69 14.80 -8.13
CA ALA A 182 3.19 15.44 -9.34
C ALA A 182 3.81 14.86 -10.64
N ASN A 183 5.06 14.41 -10.58
CA ASN A 183 5.77 13.78 -11.69
C ASN A 183 5.69 12.23 -11.69
N ARG A 184 4.97 11.64 -10.73
CA ARG A 184 4.84 10.18 -10.51
C ARG A 184 6.16 9.45 -10.26
N LEU A 185 7.22 10.16 -9.91
CA LEU A 185 8.52 9.58 -9.58
C LEU A 185 8.76 9.62 -8.07
N PRO A 186 9.58 8.72 -7.52
CA PRO A 186 10.07 8.81 -6.15
C PRO A 186 10.72 10.17 -5.90
N GLN A 187 10.42 10.78 -4.76
CA GLN A 187 10.97 12.07 -4.39
C GLN A 187 11.95 11.90 -3.23
N ILE A 188 13.22 12.14 -3.51
CA ILE A 188 14.31 12.10 -2.54
C ILE A 188 15.06 13.41 -2.64
N GLY A 189 15.24 14.12 -1.52
CA GLY A 189 15.93 15.40 -1.52
C GLY A 189 16.08 15.99 -0.14
N ARG A 190 16.60 17.19 -0.08
CA ARG A 190 16.69 18.02 1.13
C ARG A 190 15.76 19.22 0.98
N LEU A 191 15.16 19.63 2.08
CA LEU A 191 14.42 20.89 2.15
C LEU A 191 15.42 22.04 2.16
N LYS A 192 15.17 23.08 1.34
CA LYS A 192 16.15 24.15 1.09
C LYS A 192 16.47 24.99 2.31
N ASP A 193 15.49 25.22 3.17
CA ASP A 193 15.61 26.12 4.31
C ASP A 193 16.10 25.44 5.60
N HIS A 194 16.49 24.16 5.50
CA HIS A 194 16.82 23.32 6.68
C HIS A 194 18.06 22.44 6.42
N ALA A 195 18.96 22.89 5.58
CA ALA A 195 20.21 22.20 5.24
C ALA A 195 21.32 22.51 6.25
#